data_af0801fe75edfe853c6a30c1151eab4f
#
_entry.id   af0801fe75edfe853c6a30c1151eab4f
#
_cell.length_a   1.000
_cell.length_b   1.000
_cell.length_c   1.000
_cell.angle_alpha   90.00
_cell.angle_beta   90.00
_cell.angle_gamma   90.00
#
_symmetry.space_group_name_H-M   'P 1'
#
loop_
_entity.id
_entity.type
_entity.pdbx_description
1 polymer ?
#
loop_
_entity_poly.entity_id
_entity_poly.type
_entity_poly.pdbx_seq_one_letter_code
_entity_poly.pdbx_strand_id
1 'polypeptide(L)'
;MTIKNYEVVIKTLGPVHIGSGQVMKKQDYIYDFYNSKVYMINGNKLVKFLKRKNILDTYQNFLRYPPKNPRENGLKDYLDAQNVKQSEWKAFVSYSEKVNQGKKYGNIRPKPLNDLHLMVRDGQNKVYLPGSSIKGAIKTALVSKYNNEKNTDVYSKIKVSDSEPIDERHLAIYQKIDINKSEKPM
;
A
#
# COMPACT_ATOMS: atom_id res chain seq x y z
N MET A 1 28.59 -18.79 -25.47
CA MET A 1 27.39 -17.92 -25.53
C MET A 1 27.75 -16.59 -24.87
N THR A 2 27.75 -15.47 -25.59
CA THR A 2 28.15 -14.16 -25.04
C THR A 2 26.98 -13.53 -24.32
N ILE A 3 27.13 -13.23 -23.03
CA ILE A 3 26.13 -12.50 -22.25
C ILE A 3 26.29 -11.01 -22.57
N LYS A 4 25.21 -10.35 -22.96
CA LYS A 4 25.13 -8.90 -23.13
C LYS A 4 24.32 -8.30 -21.99
N ASN A 5 24.86 -7.28 -21.34
CA ASN A 5 24.19 -6.55 -20.27
C ASN A 5 23.68 -5.20 -20.80
N TYR A 6 22.50 -4.82 -20.38
CA TYR A 6 21.88 -3.54 -20.73
C TYR A 6 21.38 -2.87 -19.46
N GLU A 7 21.55 -1.58 -19.36
CA GLU A 7 20.90 -0.74 -18.38
C GLU A 7 19.55 -0.28 -18.93
N VAL A 8 18.48 -0.41 -18.14
CA VAL A 8 17.14 -0.05 -18.55
C VAL A 8 16.56 0.96 -17.59
N VAL A 9 16.18 2.14 -18.10
CA VAL A 9 15.46 3.16 -17.34
C VAL A 9 13.97 3.03 -17.59
N ILE A 10 13.20 2.85 -16.52
CA ILE A 10 11.74 2.75 -16.58
C ILE A 10 11.14 4.09 -16.14
N LYS A 11 10.38 4.74 -17.03
CA LYS A 11 9.59 5.93 -16.70
C LYS A 11 8.12 5.55 -16.57
N THR A 12 7.55 5.72 -15.38
CA THR A 12 6.12 5.49 -15.15
C THR A 12 5.31 6.67 -15.68
N LEU A 13 4.22 6.39 -16.39
CA LEU A 13 3.28 7.40 -16.90
C LEU A 13 2.05 7.56 -16.00
N GLY A 14 1.91 6.71 -15.00
CA GLY A 14 0.85 6.72 -14.02
C GLY A 14 1.23 5.93 -12.79
N PRO A 15 0.35 5.81 -11.79
CA PRO A 15 0.60 5.00 -10.61
C PRO A 15 0.87 3.53 -10.97
N VAL A 16 1.93 2.96 -10.41
CA VAL A 16 2.29 1.55 -10.54
C VAL A 16 2.18 0.89 -9.18
N HIS A 17 1.53 -0.26 -9.12
CA HIS A 17 1.41 -1.06 -7.92
C HIS A 17 1.77 -2.51 -8.19
N ILE A 18 2.75 -3.02 -7.45
CA ILE A 18 3.11 -4.44 -7.42
C ILE A 18 2.85 -4.92 -6.00
N GLY A 19 1.77 -5.66 -5.83
CA GLY A 19 1.30 -6.07 -4.51
C GLY A 19 2.22 -7.10 -3.85
N SER A 20 2.46 -6.94 -2.55
CA SER A 20 3.16 -7.92 -1.71
C SER A 20 2.27 -9.10 -1.29
N GLY A 21 0.96 -9.05 -1.58
CA GLY A 21 -0.04 -9.94 -1.01
C GLY A 21 -0.51 -9.54 0.40
N GLN A 22 0.15 -8.60 1.03
CA GLN A 22 -0.25 -8.11 2.35
C GLN A 22 -1.36 -7.06 2.24
N VAL A 23 -2.35 -7.17 3.11
CA VAL A 23 -3.47 -6.25 3.21
C VAL A 23 -3.59 -5.75 4.63
N MET A 24 -3.57 -4.44 4.82
CA MET A 24 -3.80 -3.79 6.11
C MET A 24 -5.26 -3.41 6.27
N LYS A 25 -5.83 -3.75 7.40
CA LYS A 25 -7.20 -3.40 7.79
C LYS A 25 -7.22 -2.06 8.54
N LYS A 26 -8.40 -1.50 8.76
CA LYS A 26 -8.58 -0.23 9.49
C LYS A 26 -7.98 -0.22 10.90
N GLN A 27 -7.81 -1.39 11.50
CA GLN A 27 -7.20 -1.55 12.82
C GLN A 27 -5.66 -1.56 12.77
N ASP A 28 -5.06 -1.65 11.57
CA ASP A 28 -3.62 -1.79 11.38
C ASP A 28 -2.93 -0.48 11.02
N TYR A 29 -3.71 0.59 10.80
CA TYR A 29 -3.19 1.91 10.45
C TYR A 29 -4.00 3.04 11.10
N ILE A 30 -3.41 4.24 11.16
CA ILE A 30 -4.14 5.46 11.52
C ILE A 30 -4.30 6.30 10.25
N TYR A 31 -5.53 6.69 9.94
CA TYR A 31 -5.80 7.63 8.86
C TYR A 31 -6.05 9.05 9.41
N ASP A 32 -5.12 9.95 9.12
CA ASP A 32 -5.26 11.37 9.39
C ASP A 32 -5.82 12.06 8.14
N PHE A 33 -7.12 12.23 8.15
CA PHE A 33 -7.84 12.83 7.03
C PHE A 33 -7.41 14.27 6.76
N TYR A 34 -7.22 15.08 7.81
CA TYR A 34 -6.90 16.50 7.66
C TYR A 34 -5.57 16.71 6.97
N ASN A 35 -4.59 15.89 7.28
CA ASN A 35 -3.27 15.93 6.69
C ASN A 35 -3.12 15.02 5.46
N SER A 36 -4.19 14.31 5.05
CA SER A 36 -4.17 13.32 3.96
C SER A 36 -3.00 12.33 4.09
N LYS A 37 -2.85 11.74 5.28
CA LYS A 37 -1.78 10.80 5.60
C LYS A 37 -2.31 9.55 6.27
N VAL A 38 -1.68 8.43 5.95
CA VAL A 38 -1.82 7.18 6.69
C VAL A 38 -0.53 6.90 7.45
N TYR A 39 -0.66 6.58 8.71
CA TYR A 39 0.44 6.18 9.59
C TYR A 39 0.40 4.67 9.76
N MET A 40 1.45 4.01 9.32
CA MET A 40 1.61 2.56 9.41
C MET A 40 2.13 2.18 10.80
N ILE A 41 1.49 1.19 11.41
CA ILE A 41 1.72 0.82 12.80
C ILE A 41 2.70 -0.34 12.91
N ASN A 42 3.60 -0.26 13.88
CA ASN A 42 4.32 -1.42 14.36
C ASN A 42 3.51 -2.08 15.49
N GLY A 43 2.91 -3.24 15.22
CA GLY A 43 2.03 -3.93 16.16
C GLY A 43 2.70 -4.23 17.50
N ASN A 44 3.97 -4.66 17.51
CA ASN A 44 4.70 -4.94 18.75
C ASN A 44 4.91 -3.67 19.58
N LYS A 45 5.21 -2.56 18.94
CA LYS A 45 5.35 -1.26 19.64
C LYS A 45 3.99 -0.77 20.13
N LEU A 46 2.93 -0.95 19.35
CA LEU A 46 1.56 -0.60 19.78
C LEU A 46 1.16 -1.38 21.03
N VAL A 47 1.33 -2.70 21.05
CA VAL A 47 1.01 -3.54 22.22
C VAL A 47 1.78 -3.08 23.47
N LYS A 48 3.07 -2.78 23.34
CA LYS A 48 3.89 -2.25 24.45
C LYS A 48 3.36 -0.89 24.93
N PHE A 49 2.95 -0.03 24.01
CA PHE A 49 2.36 1.28 24.34
C PHE A 49 1.03 1.11 25.08
N LEU A 50 0.11 0.27 24.56
CA LEU A 50 -1.20 0.02 25.16
C LEU A 50 -1.09 -0.59 26.56
N LYS A 51 -0.14 -1.53 26.79
CA LYS A 51 0.16 -2.07 28.12
C LYS A 51 0.60 -0.96 29.08
N ARG A 52 1.52 -0.11 28.67
CA ARG A 52 2.02 0.99 29.51
C ARG A 52 0.94 2.01 29.86
N LYS A 53 -0.06 2.19 28.97
CA LYS A 53 -1.22 3.06 29.19
C LYS A 53 -2.36 2.36 29.95
N ASN A 54 -2.25 1.07 30.26
CA ASN A 54 -3.29 0.27 30.91
C ASN A 54 -4.60 0.17 30.10
N ILE A 55 -4.52 0.21 28.77
CA ILE A 55 -5.66 0.17 27.85
C ILE A 55 -5.62 -1.02 26.87
N LEU A 56 -4.78 -2.02 27.14
CA LEU A 56 -4.67 -3.18 26.27
C LEU A 56 -5.95 -4.01 26.23
N ASP A 57 -6.59 -4.22 27.38
CA ASP A 57 -7.81 -5.04 27.48
C ASP A 57 -8.98 -4.38 26.74
N THR A 58 -9.10 -3.05 26.82
CA THR A 58 -10.09 -2.30 26.06
C THR A 58 -9.82 -2.39 24.56
N TYR A 59 -8.53 -2.43 24.13
CA TYR A 59 -8.16 -2.64 22.74
C TYR A 59 -8.52 -4.05 22.25
N GLN A 60 -8.28 -5.07 23.05
CA GLN A 60 -8.69 -6.44 22.71
C GLN A 60 -10.21 -6.56 22.53
N ASN A 61 -10.98 -5.88 23.39
CA ASN A 61 -12.43 -5.82 23.26
C ASN A 61 -12.87 -5.07 22.00
N PHE A 62 -12.21 -3.96 21.67
CA PHE A 62 -12.44 -3.23 20.43
C PHE A 62 -12.19 -4.10 19.19
N LEU A 63 -11.11 -4.90 19.18
CA LEU A 63 -10.82 -5.81 18.07
C LEU A 63 -11.85 -6.95 17.97
N ARG A 64 -12.30 -7.45 19.11
CA ARG A 64 -13.28 -8.56 19.19
C ARG A 64 -14.69 -8.11 18.83
N TYR A 65 -15.06 -6.92 19.22
CA TYR A 65 -16.39 -6.32 19.06
C TYR A 65 -16.28 -4.92 18.48
N PRO A 66 -15.85 -4.77 17.21
CA PRO A 66 -15.67 -3.45 16.62
C PRO A 66 -17.03 -2.75 16.48
N PRO A 67 -17.06 -1.42 16.61
CA PRO A 67 -18.27 -0.63 16.35
C PRO A 67 -18.86 -0.94 14.98
N LYS A 68 -20.19 -1.05 14.92
CA LYS A 68 -20.90 -1.31 13.64
C LYS A 68 -20.79 -0.17 12.65
N ASN A 69 -20.62 1.07 13.14
CA ASN A 69 -20.44 2.24 12.30
C ASN A 69 -19.05 2.19 11.63
N PRO A 70 -18.96 2.08 10.29
CA PRO A 70 -17.68 2.03 9.58
C PRO A 70 -16.80 3.27 9.77
N ARG A 71 -17.34 4.36 10.29
CA ARG A 71 -16.61 5.60 10.57
C ARG A 71 -15.98 5.63 11.96
N GLU A 72 -16.29 4.67 12.81
CA GLU A 72 -15.86 4.61 14.22
C GLU A 72 -15.07 3.32 14.52
N ASN A 73 -14.81 2.50 13.52
CA ASN A 73 -14.19 1.18 13.71
C ASN A 73 -12.71 1.13 13.33
N GLY A 74 -12.08 2.27 13.11
CA GLY A 74 -10.67 2.37 12.82
C GLY A 74 -9.81 2.50 14.08
N LEU A 75 -8.52 2.22 13.96
CA LEU A 75 -7.57 2.39 15.07
C LEU A 75 -7.55 3.83 15.60
N LYS A 76 -7.65 4.82 14.69
CA LYS A 76 -7.70 6.23 15.09
C LYS A 76 -8.86 6.51 16.04
N ASP A 77 -10.05 6.03 15.69
CA ASP A 77 -11.26 6.26 16.48
C ASP A 77 -11.14 5.65 17.88
N TYR A 78 -10.56 4.44 17.95
CA TYR A 78 -10.25 3.82 19.24
C TYR A 78 -9.26 4.65 20.08
N LEU A 79 -8.16 5.10 19.46
CA LEU A 79 -7.14 5.89 20.16
C LEU A 79 -7.69 7.24 20.65
N ASP A 80 -8.51 7.90 19.85
CA ASP A 80 -9.20 9.13 20.21
C ASP A 80 -10.15 8.92 21.41
N ALA A 81 -10.92 7.82 21.40
CA ALA A 81 -11.79 7.44 22.51
C ALA A 81 -11.01 7.14 23.82
N GLN A 82 -9.76 6.70 23.70
CA GLN A 82 -8.85 6.50 24.84
C GLN A 82 -8.02 7.72 25.19
N ASN A 83 -8.31 8.90 24.61
CA ASN A 83 -7.59 10.16 24.83
C ASN A 83 -6.08 10.06 24.48
N VAL A 84 -5.70 9.23 23.51
CA VAL A 84 -4.32 9.13 23.04
C VAL A 84 -4.04 10.25 22.05
N LYS A 85 -3.16 11.17 22.42
CA LYS A 85 -2.82 12.34 21.60
C LYS A 85 -1.94 11.96 20.41
N GLN A 86 -2.05 12.71 19.31
CA GLN A 86 -1.22 12.52 18.11
C GLN A 86 0.28 12.57 18.41
N SER A 87 0.70 13.39 19.36
CA SER A 87 2.10 13.47 19.78
C SER A 87 2.67 12.17 20.35
N GLU A 88 1.80 11.26 20.80
CA GLU A 88 2.18 9.96 21.36
C GLU A 88 2.34 8.88 20.26
N TRP A 89 1.81 9.10 19.06
CA TRP A 89 1.85 8.11 17.95
C TRP A 89 3.28 7.74 17.56
N LYS A 90 4.24 8.64 17.74
CA LYS A 90 5.67 8.36 17.50
C LYS A 90 6.21 7.13 18.25
N ALA A 91 5.53 6.72 19.32
CA ALA A 91 5.92 5.55 20.11
C ALA A 91 5.68 4.22 19.37
N PHE A 92 4.73 4.18 18.41
CA PHE A 92 4.33 2.94 17.74
C PHE A 92 4.12 3.06 16.23
N VAL A 93 4.19 4.26 15.66
CA VAL A 93 4.21 4.46 14.20
C VAL A 93 5.57 4.03 13.64
N SER A 94 5.55 3.32 12.50
CA SER A 94 6.76 2.95 11.75
C SER A 94 7.13 3.98 10.71
N TYR A 95 6.17 4.34 9.85
CA TYR A 95 6.31 5.32 8.78
C TYR A 95 4.94 5.88 8.40
N SER A 96 4.91 6.89 7.53
CA SER A 96 3.66 7.45 7.03
C SER A 96 3.70 7.65 5.52
N GLU A 97 2.55 7.45 4.87
CA GLU A 97 2.38 7.64 3.43
C GLU A 97 1.32 8.71 3.14
N LYS A 98 1.52 9.46 2.07
CA LYS A 98 0.52 10.41 1.59
C LYS A 98 -0.65 9.66 0.94
N VAL A 99 -1.86 10.19 1.10
CA VAL A 99 -3.04 9.71 0.40
C VAL A 99 -3.37 10.66 -0.74
N ASN A 100 -3.32 10.14 -1.96
CA ASN A 100 -3.76 10.90 -3.13
C ASN A 100 -5.28 10.73 -3.30
N GLN A 101 -6.04 11.70 -2.83
CA GLN A 101 -7.51 11.68 -2.88
C GLN A 101 -8.09 12.22 -4.19
N GLY A 102 -7.24 12.57 -5.15
CA GLY A 102 -7.69 13.30 -6.34
C GLY A 102 -8.11 14.75 -6.04
N LYS A 103 -8.73 15.41 -7.00
CA LYS A 103 -9.25 16.77 -6.79
C LYS A 103 -10.43 16.71 -5.83
N LYS A 104 -10.41 17.52 -4.77
CA LYS A 104 -11.54 17.72 -3.87
C LYS A 104 -12.64 18.50 -4.63
N TYR A 105 -13.67 17.83 -5.08
CA TYR A 105 -14.86 18.49 -5.60
C TYR A 105 -15.81 18.77 -4.44
N GLY A 106 -15.88 20.03 -4.00
CA GLY A 106 -16.84 20.52 -3.00
C GLY A 106 -16.62 19.99 -1.57
N ASN A 107 -17.62 20.22 -0.70
CA ASN A 107 -17.66 19.82 0.72
C ASN A 107 -17.96 18.31 0.90
N ILE A 108 -17.42 17.46 0.07
CA ILE A 108 -17.63 16.01 0.18
C ILE A 108 -16.85 15.53 1.41
N ARG A 109 -17.59 15.02 2.40
CA ARG A 109 -16.98 14.34 3.55
C ARG A 109 -16.10 13.20 3.03
N PRO A 110 -14.87 13.06 3.54
CA PRO A 110 -13.96 12.02 3.09
C PRO A 110 -14.58 10.65 3.30
N LYS A 111 -14.43 9.81 2.31
CA LYS A 111 -14.72 8.39 2.49
C LYS A 111 -13.67 7.80 3.42
N PRO A 112 -14.07 6.94 4.38
CA PRO A 112 -13.10 6.18 5.16
C PRO A 112 -12.26 5.33 4.20
N LEU A 113 -10.96 5.23 4.47
CA LEU A 113 -10.13 4.25 3.78
C LEU A 113 -10.54 2.85 4.23
N ASN A 114 -10.55 1.95 3.27
CA ASN A 114 -10.79 0.53 3.49
C ASN A 114 -9.45 -0.23 3.59
N ASP A 115 -9.43 -1.44 3.07
CA ASP A 115 -8.23 -2.25 3.02
C ASP A 115 -7.13 -1.59 2.18
N LEU A 116 -5.92 -1.54 2.72
CA LEU A 116 -4.75 -1.04 2.03
C LEU A 116 -3.90 -2.22 1.55
N HIS A 117 -3.79 -2.37 0.24
CA HIS A 117 -2.91 -3.34 -0.37
C HIS A 117 -1.49 -2.79 -0.41
N LEU A 118 -0.57 -3.47 0.25
CA LEU A 118 0.81 -2.99 0.35
C LEU A 118 1.61 -3.36 -0.89
N MET A 119 2.44 -2.42 -1.34
CA MET A 119 3.43 -2.65 -2.37
C MET A 119 4.57 -3.53 -1.84
N VAL A 120 5.19 -4.31 -2.71
CA VAL A 120 6.33 -5.17 -2.36
C VAL A 120 7.50 -4.32 -1.85
N ARG A 121 8.17 -4.83 -0.81
CA ARG A 121 9.32 -4.19 -0.17
C ARG A 121 10.43 -5.21 0.01
N ASP A 122 11.66 -4.75 -0.01
CA ASP A 122 12.84 -5.55 0.26
C ASP A 122 13.05 -5.84 1.77
N GLY A 123 14.12 -6.56 2.10
CA GLY A 123 14.46 -6.86 3.50
C GLY A 123 14.80 -5.64 4.36
N GLN A 124 15.06 -4.49 3.74
CA GLN A 124 15.28 -3.21 4.40
C GLN A 124 14.00 -2.34 4.45
N ASN A 125 12.86 -2.92 4.07
CA ASN A 125 11.56 -2.25 4.00
C ASN A 125 11.48 -1.12 2.94
N LYS A 126 12.32 -1.17 1.90
CA LYS A 126 12.29 -0.23 0.78
C LYS A 126 11.46 -0.79 -0.38
N VAL A 127 10.66 0.07 -1.00
CA VAL A 127 9.86 -0.29 -2.18
C VAL A 127 10.76 -0.42 -3.40
N TYR A 128 10.51 -1.43 -4.22
CA TYR A 128 11.23 -1.67 -5.47
C TYR A 128 10.32 -2.33 -6.51
N LEU A 129 10.76 -2.43 -7.76
CA LEU A 129 10.09 -3.17 -8.82
C LEU A 129 10.81 -4.51 -9.03
N PRO A 130 10.20 -5.66 -8.69
CA PRO A 130 10.81 -6.95 -8.93
C PRO A 130 11.05 -7.20 -10.41
N GLY A 131 12.24 -7.65 -10.77
CA GLY A 131 12.60 -7.96 -12.16
C GLY A 131 11.69 -9.02 -12.78
N SER A 132 11.21 -9.96 -11.99
CA SER A 132 10.22 -10.96 -12.41
C SER A 132 8.89 -10.31 -12.85
N SER A 133 8.42 -9.30 -12.13
CA SER A 133 7.21 -8.55 -12.47
C SER A 133 7.39 -7.71 -13.73
N ILE A 134 8.54 -7.03 -13.86
CA ILE A 134 8.90 -6.26 -15.05
C ILE A 134 8.96 -7.20 -16.28
N LYS A 135 9.67 -8.32 -16.15
CA LYS A 135 9.77 -9.32 -17.21
C LYS A 135 8.39 -9.86 -17.60
N GLY A 136 7.53 -10.16 -16.63
CA GLY A 136 6.17 -10.62 -16.87
C GLY A 136 5.33 -9.60 -17.65
N ALA A 137 5.38 -8.32 -17.26
CA ALA A 137 4.67 -7.25 -17.93
C ALA A 137 5.15 -7.07 -19.40
N ILE A 138 6.47 -7.07 -19.63
CA ILE A 138 7.06 -6.98 -20.96
C ILE A 138 6.62 -8.17 -21.83
N LYS A 139 6.71 -9.39 -21.28
CA LYS A 139 6.27 -10.60 -21.99
C LYS A 139 4.80 -10.49 -22.38
N THR A 140 3.92 -10.12 -21.45
CA THR A 140 2.49 -9.98 -21.70
C THR A 140 2.21 -8.96 -22.82
N ALA A 141 2.86 -7.80 -22.78
CA ALA A 141 2.70 -6.76 -23.78
C ALA A 141 3.17 -7.23 -25.19
N LEU A 142 4.31 -7.93 -25.26
CA LEU A 142 4.83 -8.42 -26.53
C LEU A 142 3.98 -9.56 -27.10
N VAL A 143 3.54 -10.50 -26.27
CA VAL A 143 2.65 -11.60 -26.71
C VAL A 143 1.33 -11.04 -27.22
N SER A 144 0.72 -10.10 -26.49
CA SER A 144 -0.54 -9.47 -26.89
C SER A 144 -0.41 -8.72 -28.22
N LYS A 145 0.71 -8.00 -28.44
CA LYS A 145 0.93 -7.21 -29.66
C LYS A 145 1.22 -8.07 -30.90
N TYR A 146 1.98 -9.14 -30.75
CA TYR A 146 2.48 -9.92 -31.88
C TYR A 146 1.81 -11.30 -32.06
N ASN A 147 0.82 -11.62 -31.21
CA ASN A 147 0.10 -12.91 -31.21
C ASN A 147 1.03 -14.14 -31.23
N ASN A 148 2.18 -14.04 -30.54
CA ASN A 148 3.31 -14.93 -30.71
C ASN A 148 3.52 -15.82 -29.47
N GLU A 149 2.55 -16.71 -29.21
CA GLU A 149 2.61 -17.66 -28.08
C GLU A 149 3.75 -18.71 -28.25
N LYS A 150 4.28 -18.87 -29.46
CA LYS A 150 5.23 -19.93 -29.80
C LYS A 150 6.69 -19.61 -29.42
N ASN A 151 7.04 -18.35 -29.06
CA ASN A 151 8.42 -17.95 -28.77
C ASN A 151 8.73 -17.89 -27.26
N THR A 152 8.28 -18.86 -26.47
CA THR A 152 8.60 -18.92 -25.02
C THR A 152 10.10 -19.05 -24.75
N ASP A 153 10.87 -19.66 -25.66
CA ASP A 153 12.31 -19.88 -25.53
C ASP A 153 13.15 -18.58 -25.51
N VAL A 154 12.71 -17.54 -26.21
CA VAL A 154 13.43 -16.25 -26.23
C VAL A 154 13.35 -15.59 -24.86
N TYR A 155 12.19 -15.63 -24.20
CA TYR A 155 12.01 -15.01 -22.90
C TYR A 155 12.73 -15.74 -21.77
N SER A 156 13.02 -17.05 -21.92
CA SER A 156 13.78 -17.81 -20.93
C SER A 156 15.24 -17.32 -20.83
N LYS A 157 15.78 -16.83 -21.95
CA LYS A 157 17.17 -16.34 -22.07
C LYS A 157 17.35 -14.90 -21.55
N ILE A 158 16.27 -14.17 -21.32
CA ILE A 158 16.31 -12.80 -20.78
C ILE A 158 16.24 -12.87 -19.26
N LYS A 159 17.22 -12.29 -18.58
CA LYS A 159 17.20 -12.05 -17.14
C LYS A 159 16.95 -10.56 -16.89
N VAL A 160 16.07 -10.26 -15.98
CA VAL A 160 15.76 -8.88 -15.55
C VAL A 160 16.02 -8.82 -14.05
N SER A 161 16.90 -7.93 -13.65
CA SER A 161 17.20 -7.67 -12.23
C SER A 161 16.08 -6.83 -11.61
N ASP A 162 16.02 -6.85 -10.29
CA ASP A 162 15.18 -5.92 -9.54
C ASP A 162 15.65 -4.48 -9.76
N SER A 163 14.74 -3.54 -9.62
CA SER A 163 15.10 -2.11 -9.70
C SER A 163 15.87 -1.67 -8.46
N GLU A 164 16.55 -0.54 -8.57
CA GLU A 164 16.98 0.21 -7.39
C GLU A 164 15.76 0.56 -6.52
N PRO A 165 15.98 0.75 -5.20
CA PRO A 165 14.93 1.19 -4.30
C PRO A 165 14.30 2.51 -4.74
N ILE A 166 12.97 2.58 -4.66
CA ILE A 166 12.20 3.77 -4.99
C ILE A 166 12.19 4.73 -3.80
N ASP A 167 12.49 5.99 -4.05
CA ASP A 167 12.42 7.03 -3.03
C ASP A 167 10.99 7.19 -2.49
N GLU A 168 10.84 7.26 -1.18
CA GLU A 168 9.55 7.39 -0.50
C GLU A 168 8.76 8.63 -0.93
N ARG A 169 9.42 9.68 -1.44
CA ARG A 169 8.77 10.87 -2.00
C ARG A 169 7.89 10.58 -3.20
N HIS A 170 8.14 9.48 -3.90
CA HIS A 170 7.38 9.03 -5.06
C HIS A 170 6.27 8.05 -4.71
N LEU A 171 6.13 7.70 -3.43
CA LEU A 171 5.10 6.79 -2.95
C LEU A 171 3.86 7.57 -2.49
N ALA A 172 2.69 7.01 -2.78
CA ALA A 172 1.43 7.50 -2.26
C ALA A 172 0.37 6.40 -2.32
N ILE A 173 -0.65 6.55 -1.49
CA ILE A 173 -1.82 5.67 -1.50
C ILE A 173 -2.80 6.22 -2.52
N TYR A 174 -3.19 5.38 -3.49
CA TYR A 174 -4.16 5.68 -4.53
C TYR A 174 -5.40 4.82 -4.37
N GLN A 175 -6.55 5.36 -4.72
CA GLN A 175 -7.77 4.57 -4.84
C GLN A 175 -7.69 3.73 -6.12
N LYS A 176 -7.83 2.41 -6.00
CA LYS A 176 -8.08 1.53 -7.15
C LYS A 176 -9.56 1.64 -7.52
N ILE A 177 -9.85 1.82 -8.80
CA ILE A 177 -11.20 1.83 -9.34
C ILE A 177 -11.25 0.76 -10.42
N ASP A 178 -12.10 -0.23 -10.23
CA ASP A 178 -12.41 -1.23 -11.24
C ASP A 178 -13.57 -0.69 -12.11
N ILE A 179 -13.39 -0.73 -13.43
CA ILE A 179 -14.37 -0.25 -14.39
C ILE A 179 -14.94 -1.46 -15.12
N ASN A 180 -16.26 -1.61 -15.13
CA ASN A 180 -16.91 -2.68 -15.85
C ASN A 180 -16.96 -2.41 -17.36
N LYS A 181 -17.41 -3.40 -18.16
CA LYS A 181 -17.51 -3.28 -19.63
C LYS A 181 -18.42 -2.13 -20.10
N SER A 182 -19.31 -1.63 -19.25
CA SER A 182 -20.16 -0.46 -19.52
C SER A 182 -19.53 0.84 -19.04
N GLU A 183 -18.23 0.87 -18.76
CA GLU A 183 -17.46 2.04 -18.32
C GLU A 183 -17.98 2.68 -17.02
N LYS A 184 -18.75 1.95 -16.22
CA LYS A 184 -19.21 2.39 -14.91
C LYS A 184 -18.29 1.89 -13.80
N PRO A 185 -17.95 2.73 -12.80
CA PRO A 185 -17.26 2.28 -11.61
C PRO A 185 -18.07 1.19 -10.88
N MET A 186 -17.38 0.17 -10.43
CA MET A 186 -17.95 -0.86 -9.56
C MET A 186 -17.73 -0.51 -8.10
#